data_1c2bde7109659c3959c137d625dd827b
#
_entry.id   1c2bde7109659c3959c137d625dd827b
#
_cell.length_a   1.000
_cell.length_b   1.000
_cell.length_c   1.000
_cell.angle_alpha   90.00
_cell.angle_beta   90.00
_cell.angle_gamma   90.00
#
_symmetry.space_group_name_H-M   'P 1'
#
loop_
_entity.id
_entity.type
_entity.pdbx_description
1 polymer ?
#
loop_
_entity_poly.entity_id
_entity_poly.type
_entity_poly.pdbx_seq_one_letter_code
_entity_poly.pdbx_strand_id
1 'polypeptide(L)'
;LIVDHYGLDSKFEIKARLHSKIIIVIDDMANRYHICDFLLDQSPLRTIDDYKPWVNPECQLLLGANYVLIKPEFRRLRKSCTTSWEKGLISFGGSDPDNITLKILKALDCELKMKNFKWTIIAGAANQNWNSLRNFTNQTQMETTLIKQTNQIAGLMSNHDFAFGAAGTMAWERACIGIHSITLAIAENQKFGLE
;
A
#
# COMPACT_ATOMS: atom_id res chain seq x y z
N LEU A 1 -22.56 -2.98 9.42
CA LEU A 1 -21.31 -2.59 10.09
C LEU A 1 -20.13 -3.09 9.29
N ILE A 2 -19.10 -2.26 9.12
CA ILE A 2 -17.78 -2.64 8.59
C ILE A 2 -16.79 -2.54 9.75
N VAL A 3 -15.99 -3.58 9.95
CA VAL A 3 -14.93 -3.69 10.98
C VAL A 3 -13.59 -3.79 10.27
N ASP A 4 -12.76 -2.77 10.41
CA ASP A 4 -11.39 -2.69 9.86
C ASP A 4 -10.45 -2.29 11.01
N HIS A 5 -10.12 -3.27 11.87
CA HIS A 5 -9.29 -3.02 13.06
C HIS A 5 -8.73 -4.31 13.65
N TYR A 6 -7.42 -4.42 13.78
CA TYR A 6 -6.72 -5.61 14.29
C TYR A 6 -7.05 -5.99 15.75
N GLY A 7 -7.44 -5.03 16.58
CA GLY A 7 -7.79 -5.27 17.99
C GLY A 7 -9.24 -5.68 18.24
N LEU A 8 -10.06 -5.82 17.19
CA LEU A 8 -11.44 -6.29 17.29
C LEU A 8 -11.54 -7.74 16.82
N ASP A 9 -12.30 -8.54 17.57
CA ASP A 9 -12.47 -9.98 17.34
C ASP A 9 -13.95 -10.38 17.43
N SER A 10 -14.23 -11.68 17.42
CA SER A 10 -15.57 -12.25 17.54
C SER A 10 -16.36 -11.74 18.75
N LYS A 11 -15.69 -11.39 19.86
CA LYS A 11 -16.38 -10.87 21.06
C LYS A 11 -17.01 -9.50 20.80
N PHE A 12 -16.32 -8.66 20.02
CA PHE A 12 -16.87 -7.40 19.56
C PHE A 12 -18.03 -7.63 18.58
N GLU A 13 -17.85 -8.52 17.61
CA GLU A 13 -18.80 -8.80 16.54
C GLU A 13 -20.11 -9.38 17.07
N ILE A 14 -20.05 -10.28 18.07
CA ILE A 14 -21.24 -10.78 18.77
C ILE A 14 -22.06 -9.65 19.38
N LYS A 15 -21.41 -8.69 20.04
CA LYS A 15 -22.11 -7.53 20.63
C LYS A 15 -22.66 -6.62 19.52
N ALA A 16 -21.89 -6.39 18.47
CA ALA A 16 -22.28 -5.57 17.34
C ALA A 16 -23.49 -6.15 16.57
N ARG A 17 -23.68 -7.48 16.59
CA ARG A 17 -24.81 -8.16 15.96
C ARG A 17 -26.15 -7.72 16.51
N LEU A 18 -26.22 -7.27 17.77
CA LEU A 18 -27.44 -6.74 18.38
C LEU A 18 -27.94 -5.46 17.68
N HIS A 19 -27.04 -4.74 17.00
CA HIS A 19 -27.31 -3.44 16.37
C HIS A 19 -27.06 -3.43 14.86
N SER A 20 -26.64 -4.56 14.27
CA SER A 20 -26.25 -4.62 12.87
C SER A 20 -26.75 -5.89 12.20
N LYS A 21 -27.51 -5.73 11.12
CA LYS A 21 -28.04 -6.87 10.33
C LYS A 21 -26.91 -7.58 9.57
N ILE A 22 -25.94 -6.84 9.10
CA ILE A 22 -24.81 -7.35 8.32
C ILE A 22 -23.51 -6.83 8.96
N ILE A 23 -22.55 -7.74 9.16
CA ILE A 23 -21.19 -7.44 9.61
C ILE A 23 -20.22 -7.87 8.54
N ILE A 24 -19.40 -6.92 8.08
CA ILE A 24 -18.31 -7.13 7.13
C ILE A 24 -17.00 -6.89 7.88
N VAL A 25 -16.10 -7.86 7.87
CA VAL A 25 -14.76 -7.73 8.45
C VAL A 25 -13.74 -7.56 7.33
N ILE A 26 -12.81 -6.62 7.49
CA ILE A 26 -11.62 -6.49 6.66
C ILE A 26 -10.45 -6.99 7.51
N ASP A 27 -9.80 -8.06 7.08
CA ASP A 27 -8.68 -8.69 7.76
C ASP A 27 -7.65 -9.18 6.75
N ASP A 28 -6.37 -9.15 7.10
CA ASP A 28 -5.26 -9.64 6.27
C ASP A 28 -4.30 -10.55 7.05
N MET A 29 -4.67 -10.94 8.29
CA MET A 29 -3.81 -11.70 9.17
C MET A 29 -4.18 -13.18 9.27
N ALA A 30 -5.46 -13.55 9.12
CA ALA A 30 -5.98 -14.91 9.27
C ALA A 30 -5.48 -15.62 10.55
N ASN A 31 -5.55 -14.95 11.71
CA ASN A 31 -4.97 -15.42 12.97
C ASN A 31 -5.90 -15.30 14.17
N ARG A 32 -7.16 -14.88 13.98
CA ARG A 32 -8.17 -14.75 15.03
C ARG A 32 -9.56 -15.05 14.49
N TYR A 33 -10.45 -15.51 15.38
CA TYR A 33 -11.79 -15.92 14.99
C TYR A 33 -12.73 -14.74 14.82
N HIS A 34 -13.49 -14.75 13.71
CA HIS A 34 -14.50 -13.77 13.35
C HIS A 34 -15.89 -14.38 13.24
N ILE A 35 -16.93 -13.64 13.68
CA ILE A 35 -18.35 -13.95 13.50
C ILE A 35 -18.97 -12.86 12.64
N CYS A 36 -18.87 -13.02 11.34
CA CYS A 36 -19.32 -12.05 10.36
C CYS A 36 -20.06 -12.70 9.19
N ASP A 37 -20.76 -11.89 8.40
CA ASP A 37 -21.44 -12.35 7.19
C ASP A 37 -20.46 -12.37 5.99
N PHE A 38 -19.53 -11.41 5.97
CA PHE A 38 -18.52 -11.31 4.94
C PHE A 38 -17.16 -11.03 5.58
N LEU A 39 -16.13 -11.71 5.10
CA LEU A 39 -14.74 -11.38 5.42
C LEU A 39 -13.99 -11.06 4.12
N LEU A 40 -13.36 -9.90 4.09
CA LEU A 40 -12.57 -9.42 2.96
C LEU A 40 -11.09 -9.43 3.31
N ASP A 41 -10.31 -10.17 2.51
CA ASP A 41 -8.85 -10.10 2.50
C ASP A 41 -8.36 -9.91 1.08
N GLN A 42 -7.75 -8.77 0.82
CA GLN A 42 -7.23 -8.41 -0.49
C GLN A 42 -5.81 -8.91 -0.77
N SER A 43 -5.22 -9.71 0.13
CA SER A 43 -3.88 -10.28 -0.05
C SER A 43 -3.85 -11.25 -1.24
N PRO A 44 -2.82 -11.17 -2.13
CA PRO A 44 -2.87 -11.84 -3.43
C PRO A 44 -2.85 -13.36 -3.37
N LEU A 45 -2.24 -13.95 -2.34
CA LEU A 45 -2.08 -15.41 -2.21
C LEU A 45 -3.03 -16.04 -1.19
N ARG A 46 -3.96 -15.26 -0.63
CA ARG A 46 -4.88 -15.75 0.40
C ARG A 46 -5.89 -16.75 -0.17
N THR A 47 -6.09 -17.86 0.53
CA THR A 47 -6.97 -18.96 0.14
C THR A 47 -8.10 -19.15 1.15
N ILE A 48 -9.11 -19.95 0.76
CA ILE A 48 -10.22 -20.32 1.66
C ILE A 48 -9.71 -21.10 2.87
N ASP A 49 -8.72 -21.97 2.69
CA ASP A 49 -8.18 -22.80 3.76
C ASP A 49 -7.47 -21.99 4.86
N ASP A 50 -6.92 -20.80 4.52
CA ASP A 50 -6.34 -19.90 5.49
C ASP A 50 -7.37 -19.35 6.48
N TYR A 51 -8.61 -19.13 6.02
CA TYR A 51 -9.68 -18.54 6.84
C TYR A 51 -10.67 -19.54 7.41
N LYS A 52 -10.75 -20.76 6.87
CA LYS A 52 -11.68 -21.79 7.32
C LYS A 52 -11.67 -22.04 8.84
N PRO A 53 -10.51 -22.03 9.55
CA PRO A 53 -10.49 -22.16 11.00
C PRO A 53 -10.93 -20.90 11.76
N TRP A 54 -11.02 -19.74 11.07
CA TRP A 54 -11.13 -18.44 11.68
C TRP A 54 -12.47 -17.71 11.41
N VAL A 55 -13.43 -18.39 10.79
CA VAL A 55 -14.77 -17.80 10.52
C VAL A 55 -15.87 -18.80 10.84
N ASN A 56 -17.09 -18.27 11.08
CA ASN A 56 -18.27 -19.10 11.14
C ASN A 56 -18.59 -19.73 9.76
N PRO A 57 -19.22 -20.92 9.73
CA PRO A 57 -19.47 -21.67 8.49
C PRO A 57 -20.28 -20.91 7.42
N GLU A 58 -21.12 -19.97 7.82
CA GLU A 58 -21.97 -19.18 6.93
C GLU A 58 -21.27 -17.92 6.37
N CYS A 59 -20.04 -17.63 6.82
CA CYS A 59 -19.30 -16.47 6.37
C CYS A 59 -18.91 -16.59 4.91
N GLN A 60 -19.23 -15.58 4.12
CA GLN A 60 -18.78 -15.47 2.75
C GLN A 60 -17.39 -14.83 2.69
N LEU A 61 -16.42 -15.56 2.17
CA LEU A 61 -15.04 -15.09 2.00
C LEU A 61 -14.86 -14.36 0.68
N LEU A 62 -14.34 -13.14 0.74
CA LEU A 62 -14.03 -12.26 -0.38
C LEU A 62 -12.51 -12.10 -0.45
N LEU A 63 -11.81 -13.02 -1.14
CA LEU A 63 -10.38 -13.15 -1.08
C LEU A 63 -9.67 -12.74 -2.38
N GLY A 64 -8.50 -12.09 -2.23
CA GLY A 64 -7.59 -11.81 -3.31
C GLY A 64 -7.91 -10.56 -4.13
N ALA A 65 -7.23 -10.44 -5.26
CA ALA A 65 -7.18 -9.25 -6.11
C ALA A 65 -8.54 -8.77 -6.65
N ASN A 66 -9.53 -9.66 -6.75
CA ASN A 66 -10.86 -9.30 -7.26
C ASN A 66 -11.67 -8.42 -6.29
N TYR A 67 -11.27 -8.41 -5.03
CA TYR A 67 -11.97 -7.69 -3.95
C TYR A 67 -11.16 -6.53 -3.38
N VAL A 68 -10.15 -6.08 -4.09
CA VAL A 68 -9.31 -4.96 -3.65
C VAL A 68 -10.09 -3.66 -3.61
N LEU A 69 -10.00 -2.97 -2.48
CA LEU A 69 -10.63 -1.68 -2.25
C LEU A 69 -9.75 -0.56 -2.79
N ILE A 70 -10.03 -0.09 -4.00
CA ILE A 70 -9.28 0.98 -4.68
C ILE A 70 -10.24 2.12 -5.02
N LYS A 71 -9.80 3.35 -4.79
CA LYS A 71 -10.56 4.54 -5.18
C LYS A 71 -10.75 4.57 -6.70
N PRO A 72 -11.93 4.97 -7.19
CA PRO A 72 -12.23 4.99 -8.64
C PRO A 72 -11.26 5.84 -9.48
N GLU A 73 -10.62 6.84 -8.88
CA GLU A 73 -9.65 7.71 -9.55
C GLU A 73 -8.44 6.96 -10.12
N PHE A 74 -7.93 5.92 -9.42
CA PHE A 74 -6.81 5.10 -9.89
C PHE A 74 -7.18 4.35 -11.17
N ARG A 75 -8.40 3.82 -11.23
CA ARG A 75 -8.91 3.12 -12.42
C ARG A 75 -9.08 4.08 -13.60
N ARG A 76 -9.57 5.30 -13.35
CA ARG A 76 -9.75 6.34 -14.42
C ARG A 76 -8.43 6.82 -15.00
N LEU A 77 -7.38 6.84 -14.19
CA LEU A 77 -6.04 7.31 -14.60
C LEU A 77 -5.12 6.16 -15.05
N ARG A 78 -5.67 4.96 -15.24
CA ARG A 78 -4.91 3.82 -15.78
C ARG A 78 -4.28 4.20 -17.11
N LYS A 79 -2.98 3.89 -17.26
CA LYS A 79 -2.21 4.18 -18.46
C LYS A 79 -1.69 2.90 -19.11
N SER A 80 -1.36 3.00 -20.39
CA SER A 80 -0.56 1.99 -21.09
C SER A 80 0.88 2.03 -20.58
N CYS A 81 1.61 0.92 -20.64
CA CYS A 81 3.02 0.89 -20.28
C CYS A 81 3.78 1.98 -21.03
N THR A 82 4.59 2.73 -20.30
CA THR A 82 5.50 3.71 -20.91
C THR A 82 6.71 3.02 -21.50
N THR A 83 7.23 3.57 -22.59
CA THR A 83 8.51 3.18 -23.20
C THR A 83 9.63 4.11 -22.81
N SER A 84 9.34 5.29 -22.25
CA SER A 84 10.35 6.21 -21.72
C SER A 84 10.49 6.00 -20.21
N TRP A 85 11.72 6.14 -19.73
CA TRP A 85 12.06 5.95 -18.32
C TRP A 85 12.81 7.21 -17.85
N GLU A 86 12.06 8.24 -17.46
CA GLU A 86 12.62 9.53 -17.06
C GLU A 86 12.18 9.95 -15.65
N LYS A 87 11.00 9.51 -15.20
CA LYS A 87 10.38 9.98 -13.97
C LYS A 87 10.15 8.84 -12.99
N GLY A 88 10.84 8.87 -11.87
CA GLY A 88 10.69 7.93 -10.78
C GLY A 88 9.89 8.49 -9.60
N LEU A 89 9.02 7.68 -9.03
CA LEU A 89 8.23 7.99 -7.84
C LEU A 89 8.70 7.13 -6.67
N ILE A 90 8.92 7.74 -5.50
CA ILE A 90 9.27 7.02 -4.27
C ILE A 90 8.23 7.31 -3.20
N SER A 91 7.55 6.26 -2.70
CA SER A 91 6.58 6.41 -1.60
C SER A 91 6.43 5.13 -0.78
N PHE A 92 6.78 5.20 0.49
CA PHE A 92 6.70 4.09 1.45
C PHE A 92 5.58 4.26 2.47
N GLY A 93 4.51 4.96 2.07
CA GLY A 93 3.31 5.11 2.90
C GLY A 93 3.39 6.22 3.94
N GLY A 94 2.61 6.09 5.01
CA GLY A 94 2.35 7.16 5.97
C GLY A 94 3.51 7.49 6.89
N SER A 95 4.25 6.51 7.38
CA SER A 95 5.21 6.67 8.48
C SER A 95 6.67 6.38 8.10
N ASP A 96 6.93 5.33 7.31
CA ASP A 96 8.29 4.88 6.93
C ASP A 96 9.28 4.90 8.12
N PRO A 97 9.03 4.10 9.18
CA PRO A 97 9.79 4.19 10.44
C PRO A 97 11.27 3.84 10.25
N ASP A 98 11.58 2.92 9.34
CA ASP A 98 12.95 2.47 9.05
C ASP A 98 13.68 3.37 8.05
N ASN A 99 13.05 4.47 7.63
CA ASN A 99 13.57 5.44 6.66
C ASN A 99 14.08 4.78 5.36
N ILE A 100 13.28 3.86 4.83
CA ILE A 100 13.57 3.13 3.58
C ILE A 100 13.67 4.11 2.41
N THR A 101 12.84 5.16 2.41
CA THR A 101 12.90 6.24 1.42
C THR A 101 14.32 6.82 1.32
N LEU A 102 14.94 7.18 2.45
CA LEU A 102 16.28 7.76 2.45
C LEU A 102 17.36 6.74 2.03
N LYS A 103 17.20 5.48 2.44
CA LYS A 103 18.12 4.40 2.04
C LYS A 103 18.14 4.22 0.52
N ILE A 104 16.95 4.22 -0.11
CA ILE A 104 16.82 4.13 -1.57
C ILE A 104 17.40 5.36 -2.24
N LEU A 105 17.10 6.57 -1.76
CA LEU A 105 17.66 7.81 -2.32
C LEU A 105 19.20 7.81 -2.31
N LYS A 106 19.80 7.38 -1.20
CA LYS A 106 21.26 7.26 -1.11
C LYS A 106 21.84 6.24 -2.09
N ALA A 107 21.18 5.10 -2.25
CA ALA A 107 21.60 4.09 -3.22
C ALA A 107 21.50 4.63 -4.66
N LEU A 108 20.42 5.32 -5.00
CA LEU A 108 20.24 5.93 -6.32
C LEU A 108 21.26 7.05 -6.60
N ASP A 109 21.61 7.85 -5.59
CA ASP A 109 22.59 8.94 -5.74
C ASP A 109 24.02 8.44 -6.03
N CYS A 110 24.31 7.19 -5.61
CA CYS A 110 25.59 6.53 -5.95
C CYS A 110 25.66 6.08 -7.43
N GLU A 111 24.51 5.97 -8.11
CA GLU A 111 24.42 5.46 -9.48
C GLU A 111 24.35 6.61 -10.49
N LEU A 112 25.40 6.82 -11.28
CA LEU A 112 25.49 7.93 -12.24
C LEU A 112 24.30 7.99 -13.21
N LYS A 113 23.82 6.83 -13.67
CA LYS A 113 22.68 6.75 -14.59
C LYS A 113 21.37 7.26 -13.96
N MET A 114 21.20 7.11 -12.64
CA MET A 114 20.00 7.52 -11.92
C MET A 114 19.92 9.04 -11.70
N LYS A 115 21.02 9.76 -11.89
CA LYS A 115 21.06 11.24 -11.80
C LYS A 115 20.32 11.93 -12.95
N ASN A 116 20.11 11.24 -14.05
CA ASN A 116 19.35 11.77 -15.20
C ASN A 116 17.82 11.65 -15.04
N PHE A 117 17.37 10.99 -13.99
CA PHE A 117 15.96 10.84 -13.71
C PHE A 117 15.42 11.98 -12.83
N LYS A 118 14.15 12.32 -13.04
CA LYS A 118 13.41 13.22 -12.16
C LYS A 118 12.71 12.41 -11.07
N TRP A 119 13.09 12.66 -9.84
CA TRP A 119 12.56 11.90 -8.70
C TRP A 119 11.54 12.68 -7.93
N THR A 120 10.34 12.14 -7.79
CA THR A 120 9.32 12.65 -6.88
C THR A 120 9.26 11.75 -5.65
N ILE A 121 9.46 12.34 -4.49
CA ILE A 121 9.45 11.66 -3.19
C ILE A 121 8.22 12.11 -2.42
N ILE A 122 7.38 11.16 -2.00
CA ILE A 122 6.21 11.44 -1.17
C ILE A 122 6.45 10.88 0.22
N ALA A 123 6.62 11.77 1.19
CA ALA A 123 6.67 11.42 2.61
C ALA A 123 5.28 11.61 3.23
N GLY A 124 4.73 10.57 3.85
CA GLY A 124 3.41 10.64 4.48
C GLY A 124 3.38 11.59 5.69
N ALA A 125 2.17 11.91 6.16
CA ALA A 125 1.97 12.88 7.26
C ALA A 125 2.68 12.48 8.56
N ALA A 126 2.73 11.18 8.86
CA ALA A 126 3.34 10.62 10.07
C ALA A 126 4.84 10.31 9.91
N ASN A 127 5.47 10.67 8.78
CA ASN A 127 6.88 10.40 8.55
C ASN A 127 7.75 11.30 9.44
N GLN A 128 8.41 10.67 10.41
CA GLN A 128 9.31 11.38 11.36
C GLN A 128 10.66 11.74 10.74
N ASN A 129 10.97 11.18 9.56
CA ASN A 129 12.25 11.38 8.88
C ASN A 129 12.24 12.57 7.89
N TRP A 130 11.21 13.41 7.92
CA TRP A 130 11.04 14.54 7.00
C TRP A 130 12.29 15.44 6.89
N ASN A 131 12.87 15.80 8.02
CA ASN A 131 14.05 16.67 8.03
C ASN A 131 15.27 16.01 7.36
N SER A 132 15.46 14.72 7.58
CA SER A 132 16.55 13.95 6.96
C SER A 132 16.36 13.86 5.43
N LEU A 133 15.13 13.62 4.97
CA LEU A 133 14.79 13.62 3.55
C LEU A 133 15.02 14.99 2.92
N ARG A 134 14.53 16.06 3.56
CA ARG A 134 14.71 17.44 3.11
C ARG A 134 16.20 17.84 3.01
N ASN A 135 16.99 17.49 4.00
CA ASN A 135 18.43 17.76 3.99
C ASN A 135 19.11 17.04 2.83
N PHE A 136 18.79 15.76 2.62
CA PHE A 136 19.35 14.99 1.52
C PHE A 136 18.94 15.58 0.17
N THR A 137 17.65 15.87 -0.05
CA THR A 137 17.17 16.42 -1.33
C THR A 137 17.76 17.80 -1.66
N ASN A 138 18.16 18.57 -0.66
CA ASN A 138 18.83 19.86 -0.84
C ASN A 138 20.33 19.72 -1.18
N GLN A 139 20.95 18.58 -0.91
CA GLN A 139 22.40 18.37 -1.08
C GLN A 139 22.74 17.49 -2.28
N THR A 140 21.84 16.61 -2.71
CA THR A 140 22.04 15.73 -3.85
C THR A 140 22.10 16.50 -5.17
N GLN A 141 22.82 15.95 -6.15
CA GLN A 141 22.82 16.43 -7.53
C GLN A 141 21.68 15.86 -8.39
N MET A 142 20.88 14.94 -7.84
CA MET A 142 19.70 14.41 -8.53
C MET A 142 18.61 15.48 -8.62
N GLU A 143 17.85 15.51 -9.71
CA GLU A 143 16.64 16.33 -9.81
C GLU A 143 15.54 15.72 -8.93
N THR A 144 15.28 16.32 -7.77
CA THR A 144 14.35 15.79 -6.76
C THR A 144 13.25 16.77 -6.40
N THR A 145 12.02 16.27 -6.24
CA THR A 145 10.87 16.99 -5.69
C THR A 145 10.37 16.25 -4.45
N LEU A 146 10.45 16.88 -3.28
CA LEU A 146 9.97 16.32 -2.02
C LEU A 146 8.59 16.88 -1.65
N ILE A 147 7.60 16.00 -1.52
CA ILE A 147 6.20 16.33 -1.21
C ILE A 147 5.86 15.76 0.17
N LYS A 148 5.34 16.61 1.05
CA LYS A 148 4.80 16.19 2.35
C LYS A 148 3.30 16.00 2.22
N GLN A 149 2.85 14.77 2.24
CA GLN A 149 1.44 14.37 2.13
C GLN A 149 0.74 14.96 0.90
N THR A 150 -0.03 14.17 0.21
CA THR A 150 -0.81 14.65 -0.93
C THR A 150 -2.11 13.85 -1.08
N ASN A 151 -3.15 14.51 -1.55
CA ASN A 151 -4.41 13.88 -1.96
C ASN A 151 -4.41 13.55 -3.46
N GLN A 152 -3.34 13.92 -4.21
CA GLN A 152 -3.23 13.75 -5.66
C GLN A 152 -2.35 12.54 -6.03
N ILE A 153 -2.32 11.51 -5.18
CA ILE A 153 -1.41 10.37 -5.35
C ILE A 153 -1.67 9.61 -6.68
N ALA A 154 -2.93 9.47 -7.08
CA ALA A 154 -3.28 8.81 -8.35
C ALA A 154 -2.74 9.60 -9.57
N GLY A 155 -2.86 10.93 -9.55
CA GLY A 155 -2.30 11.79 -10.58
C GLY A 155 -0.77 11.72 -10.64
N LEU A 156 -0.11 11.71 -9.49
CA LEU A 156 1.34 11.55 -9.43
C LEU A 156 1.76 10.18 -9.99
N MET A 157 1.12 9.08 -9.58
CA MET A 157 1.43 7.75 -10.10
C MET A 157 1.24 7.67 -11.62
N SER A 158 0.18 8.29 -12.17
CA SER A 158 -0.07 8.26 -13.62
C SER A 158 0.93 9.09 -14.43
N ASN A 159 1.55 10.10 -13.82
CA ASN A 159 2.53 10.99 -14.46
C ASN A 159 3.99 10.54 -14.32
N HIS A 160 4.22 9.40 -13.66
CA HIS A 160 5.56 8.82 -13.48
C HIS A 160 5.70 7.49 -14.23
N ASP A 161 6.90 7.11 -14.59
CA ASP A 161 7.18 5.95 -15.43
C ASP A 161 7.37 4.69 -14.61
N PHE A 162 7.96 4.83 -13.43
CA PHE A 162 8.16 3.73 -12.48
C PHE A 162 8.13 4.23 -11.02
N ALA A 163 7.97 3.28 -10.08
CA ALA A 163 7.88 3.60 -8.68
C ALA A 163 8.62 2.62 -7.77
N PHE A 164 9.17 3.15 -6.67
CA PHE A 164 9.54 2.37 -5.49
C PHE A 164 8.49 2.58 -4.41
N GLY A 165 8.04 1.51 -3.76
CA GLY A 165 7.04 1.66 -2.72
C GLY A 165 6.81 0.43 -1.86
N ALA A 166 6.02 0.60 -0.79
CA ALA A 166 5.65 -0.46 0.12
C ALA A 166 4.64 -1.45 -0.49
N ALA A 167 4.62 -2.68 0.05
CA ALA A 167 3.72 -3.76 -0.34
C ALA A 167 2.33 -3.68 0.35
N GLY A 168 1.90 -2.51 0.78
CA GLY A 168 0.54 -2.29 1.32
C GLY A 168 -0.47 -1.91 0.22
N THR A 169 -1.56 -1.26 0.62
CA THR A 169 -2.64 -0.81 -0.29
C THR A 169 -2.12 -0.05 -1.52
N MET A 170 -1.06 0.76 -1.35
CA MET A 170 -0.44 1.48 -2.47
C MET A 170 0.16 0.57 -3.54
N ALA A 171 0.48 -0.70 -3.25
CA ALA A 171 0.92 -1.65 -4.28
C ALA A 171 -0.21 -1.95 -5.26
N TRP A 172 -1.42 -2.12 -4.76
CA TRP A 172 -2.62 -2.29 -5.56
C TRP A 172 -2.98 -1.04 -6.38
N GLU A 173 -2.81 0.14 -5.77
CA GLU A 173 -3.00 1.43 -6.45
C GLU A 173 -2.02 1.58 -7.63
N ARG A 174 -0.73 1.25 -7.43
CA ARG A 174 0.27 1.22 -8.50
C ARG A 174 -0.06 0.21 -9.59
N ALA A 175 -0.47 -1.00 -9.22
CA ALA A 175 -0.89 -2.02 -10.18
C ALA A 175 -2.14 -1.60 -10.97
N CYS A 176 -3.11 -0.96 -10.33
CA CYS A 176 -4.32 -0.43 -10.97
C CYS A 176 -3.99 0.64 -12.02
N ILE A 177 -3.09 1.57 -11.72
CA ILE A 177 -2.58 2.60 -12.64
C ILE A 177 -1.80 1.97 -13.81
N GLY A 178 -1.12 0.84 -13.59
CA GLY A 178 -0.23 0.23 -14.56
C GLY A 178 1.17 0.85 -14.58
N ILE A 179 1.63 1.42 -13.46
CA ILE A 179 3.00 1.92 -13.32
C ILE A 179 3.94 0.76 -12.95
N HIS A 180 5.09 0.67 -13.62
CA HIS A 180 6.14 -0.28 -13.24
C HIS A 180 6.59 -0.03 -11.80
N SER A 181 6.72 -1.08 -11.00
CA SER A 181 7.00 -0.88 -9.58
C SER A 181 8.00 -1.89 -9.03
N ILE A 182 8.93 -1.39 -8.22
CA ILE A 182 9.70 -2.19 -7.28
C ILE A 182 9.03 -2.06 -5.92
N THR A 183 8.56 -3.18 -5.40
CA THR A 183 7.77 -3.22 -4.17
C THR A 183 8.56 -3.91 -3.07
N LEU A 184 8.62 -3.27 -1.90
CA LEU A 184 9.32 -3.78 -0.72
C LEU A 184 8.35 -4.00 0.44
N ALA A 185 8.50 -5.11 1.16
CA ALA A 185 7.83 -5.29 2.45
C ALA A 185 8.54 -4.44 3.50
N ILE A 186 7.79 -3.54 4.14
CA ILE A 186 8.26 -2.70 5.26
C ILE A 186 7.56 -3.04 6.57
N ALA A 187 6.66 -4.03 6.57
CA ALA A 187 5.95 -4.54 7.73
C ALA A 187 5.73 -6.05 7.56
N GLU A 188 5.54 -6.76 8.67
CA GLU A 188 5.44 -8.22 8.69
C GLU A 188 4.26 -8.74 7.85
N ASN A 189 3.09 -8.11 7.99
CA ASN A 189 1.88 -8.45 7.22
C ASN A 189 2.02 -8.23 5.70
N GLN A 190 3.04 -7.51 5.25
CA GLN A 190 3.30 -7.26 3.83
C GLN A 190 4.16 -8.34 3.17
N LYS A 191 4.84 -9.19 3.94
CA LYS A 191 5.72 -10.22 3.41
C LYS A 191 4.96 -11.28 2.64
N PHE A 192 3.80 -11.70 3.16
CA PHE A 192 2.96 -12.73 2.57
C PHE A 192 2.56 -12.47 1.10
N GLY A 193 2.46 -11.23 0.68
CA GLY A 193 2.06 -10.87 -0.68
C GLY A 193 3.21 -10.68 -1.67
N LEU A 194 4.46 -10.95 -1.28
CA LEU A 194 5.66 -10.78 -2.11
C LEU A 194 6.39 -12.10 -2.43
N GLU A 195 5.97 -13.22 -1.85
CA GLU A 195 6.45 -14.57 -2.16
C GLU A 195 5.73 -15.14 -3.39
#